data_0069637edc37dad93e96c1783791d845
#
_entry.id   0069637edc37dad93e96c1783791d845
#
_cell.length_a   1.000
_cell.length_b   1.000
_cell.length_c   1.000
_cell.angle_alpha   90.00
_cell.angle_beta   90.00
_cell.angle_gamma   90.00
#
_symmetry.space_group_name_H-M   'P 1'
#
loop_
_entity.id
_entity.type
_entity.pdbx_description
1 polymer ?
#
loop_
_entity_poly.entity_id
_entity_poly.type
_entity_poly.pdbx_seq_one_letter_code
_entity_poly.pdbx_strand_id
1 'polypeptide(L)'
;MRQRSGTLVEGMLALDERVLRRHALPNAGFWVWGVGVKGALEQLFVDSRQLFKPGAASRSRRLRLHNLAGDLASVLDIPLQRAVHRHGHNNLFRVYVESEQVPNPESRVMLSQRRDPLGMHRVKLDWRLKAEDFDTIRRSQEVLSEELQRLGIARLHRLLGDETPMTKLGIGNHQIGTTRMSDNPNHGVVDRHGRIHGIDNLYVT
;
A
#
# COMPACT_ATOMS: atom_id res chain seq x y z
N MET A 1 15.99 11.63 -1.03
CA MET A 1 17.43 11.85 -1.30
C MET A 1 17.59 12.80 -2.48
N ARG A 2 18.40 13.85 -2.40
CA ARG A 2 18.70 14.69 -3.55
C ARG A 2 20.15 14.45 -3.94
N GLN A 3 20.41 14.00 -5.14
CA GLN A 3 21.73 14.05 -5.71
C GLN A 3 22.05 15.50 -6.12
N ARG A 4 23.34 15.89 -6.18
CA ARG A 4 23.79 17.23 -6.58
C ARG A 4 23.31 17.67 -7.98
N SER A 5 22.83 16.73 -8.79
CA SER A 5 22.25 16.96 -10.13
C SER A 5 20.78 17.38 -10.14
N GLY A 6 20.11 17.45 -9.00
CA GLY A 6 18.66 17.72 -8.93
C GLY A 6 17.77 16.53 -9.28
N THR A 7 18.32 15.37 -9.56
CA THR A 7 17.56 14.15 -9.84
C THR A 7 16.84 13.68 -8.59
N LEU A 8 15.51 13.48 -8.70
CA LEU A 8 14.71 12.85 -7.65
C LEU A 8 15.04 11.35 -7.64
N VAL A 9 15.54 10.85 -6.53
CA VAL A 9 15.76 9.42 -6.33
C VAL A 9 14.61 8.89 -5.48
N GLU A 10 13.83 7.98 -6.05
CA GLU A 10 12.82 7.22 -5.33
C GLU A 10 13.45 5.97 -4.73
N GLY A 11 13.09 5.65 -3.50
CA GLY A 11 13.58 4.47 -2.82
C GLY A 11 12.43 3.57 -2.42
N MET A 12 12.59 2.26 -2.63
CA MET A 12 11.72 1.24 -2.08
C MET A 12 12.47 0.48 -1.00
N LEU A 13 11.82 0.27 0.13
CA LEU A 13 12.27 -0.65 1.17
C LEU A 13 11.47 -1.94 1.03
N ALA A 14 12.11 -3.07 1.22
CA ALA A 14 11.45 -4.38 1.30
C ALA A 14 11.87 -5.08 2.58
N LEU A 15 11.00 -5.90 3.12
CA LEU A 15 11.36 -6.77 4.23
C LEU A 15 12.24 -7.91 3.70
N ASP A 16 13.32 -8.22 4.42
CA ASP A 16 14.18 -9.38 4.10
C ASP A 16 13.38 -10.69 4.21
N GLU A 17 13.71 -11.66 3.35
CA GLU A 17 13.03 -12.95 3.31
C GLU A 17 13.02 -13.67 4.68
N ARG A 18 14.08 -13.53 5.47
CA ARG A 18 14.15 -14.11 6.81
C ARG A 18 13.15 -13.47 7.76
N VAL A 19 12.93 -12.17 7.61
CA VAL A 19 11.92 -11.42 8.38
C VAL A 19 10.52 -11.85 7.96
N LEU A 20 10.25 -11.93 6.65
CA LEU A 20 8.97 -12.41 6.13
C LEU A 20 8.64 -13.81 6.65
N ARG A 21 9.59 -14.75 6.57
CA ARG A 21 9.43 -16.12 7.08
C ARG A 21 9.21 -16.16 8.59
N ARG A 22 9.99 -15.39 9.36
CA ARG A 22 9.86 -15.32 10.84
C ARG A 22 8.48 -14.84 11.27
N HIS A 23 7.92 -13.88 10.57
CA HIS A 23 6.63 -13.27 10.89
C HIS A 23 5.46 -13.88 10.13
N ALA A 24 5.71 -14.91 9.29
CA ALA A 24 4.72 -15.54 8.40
C ALA A 24 3.94 -14.48 7.60
N LEU A 25 4.66 -13.54 6.99
CA LEU A 25 4.10 -12.47 6.19
C LEU A 25 4.24 -12.77 4.69
N PRO A 26 3.25 -12.47 3.87
CA PRO A 26 3.41 -12.29 2.43
C PRO A 26 4.38 -11.14 2.14
N ASN A 27 4.84 -11.06 0.89
CA ASN A 27 5.75 -10.01 0.49
C ASN A 27 5.09 -8.63 0.57
N ALA A 28 5.87 -7.65 1.05
CA ALA A 28 5.43 -6.25 1.14
C ALA A 28 6.59 -5.31 0.82
N GLY A 29 6.33 -4.35 -0.04
CA GLY A 29 7.23 -3.25 -0.37
C GLY A 29 6.76 -1.94 0.21
N PHE A 30 7.69 -1.05 0.53
CA PHE A 30 7.41 0.27 1.10
C PHE A 30 8.07 1.34 0.24
N TRP A 31 7.25 2.14 -0.41
CA TRP A 31 7.72 3.31 -1.16
C TRP A 31 7.87 4.50 -0.23
N VAL A 32 9.06 5.12 -0.25
CA VAL A 32 9.40 6.22 0.65
C VAL A 32 9.55 7.50 -0.16
N TRP A 33 8.69 8.47 0.10
CA TRP A 33 8.65 9.75 -0.59
C TRP A 33 8.93 10.89 0.39
N GLY A 34 9.84 11.78 0.04
CA GLY A 34 10.06 13.00 0.80
C GLY A 34 8.84 13.93 0.74
N VAL A 35 8.35 14.35 1.88
CA VAL A 35 7.22 15.29 1.97
C VAL A 35 7.77 16.69 2.23
N GLY A 36 7.52 17.61 1.29
CA GLY A 36 7.80 19.04 1.51
C GLY A 36 6.82 19.66 2.52
N VAL A 37 7.16 20.84 3.06
CA VAL A 37 6.29 21.60 3.98
C VAL A 37 4.88 21.76 3.42
N LYS A 38 4.75 22.03 2.13
CA LYS A 38 3.44 22.15 1.46
C LYS A 38 2.62 20.88 1.57
N GLY A 39 3.23 19.72 1.30
CA GLY A 39 2.54 18.42 1.40
C GLY A 39 2.13 18.06 2.83
N ALA A 40 2.95 18.43 3.84
CA ALA A 40 2.61 18.26 5.24
C ALA A 40 1.40 19.12 5.65
N LEU A 41 1.36 20.37 5.20
CA LEU A 41 0.21 21.27 5.44
C LEU A 41 -1.05 20.80 4.71
N GLU A 42 -0.95 20.30 3.48
CA GLU A 42 -2.07 19.71 2.75
C GLU A 42 -2.65 18.49 3.49
N GLN A 43 -1.80 17.63 4.04
CA GLN A 43 -2.24 16.49 4.83
C GLN A 43 -2.95 16.93 6.11
N LEU A 44 -2.36 17.88 6.85
CA LEU A 44 -2.98 18.46 8.04
C LEU A 44 -4.38 19.02 7.74
N PHE A 45 -4.54 19.68 6.59
CA PHE A 45 -5.83 20.22 6.15
C PHE A 45 -6.83 19.12 5.80
N VAL A 46 -6.40 18.05 5.15
CA VAL A 46 -7.24 16.88 4.83
C VAL A 46 -7.71 16.20 6.12
N ASP A 47 -6.81 15.98 7.08
CA ASP A 47 -7.12 15.29 8.33
C ASP A 47 -8.01 16.13 9.23
N SER A 48 -7.80 17.47 9.28
CA SER A 48 -8.70 18.38 9.99
C SER A 48 -10.14 18.34 9.44
N ARG A 49 -10.31 18.32 8.12
CA ARG A 49 -11.64 18.19 7.49
C ARG A 49 -12.34 16.87 7.83
N GLN A 50 -11.59 15.79 8.00
CA GLN A 50 -12.17 14.49 8.34
C GLN A 50 -12.69 14.43 9.78
N LEU A 51 -12.19 15.27 10.69
CA LEU A 51 -12.69 15.38 12.06
C LEU A 51 -14.12 15.88 12.13
N PHE A 52 -14.51 16.76 11.21
CA PHE A 52 -15.81 17.43 11.20
C PHE A 52 -16.86 16.70 10.33
N LYS A 53 -16.56 15.52 9.78
CA LYS A 53 -17.56 14.74 9.05
C LYS A 53 -18.63 14.19 10.00
N PRO A 54 -19.93 14.42 9.73
CA PRO A 54 -21.02 13.83 10.50
C PRO A 54 -20.97 12.30 10.47
N GLY A 55 -21.29 11.65 11.59
CA GLY A 55 -21.40 10.19 11.64
C GLY A 55 -20.14 9.42 12.01
N ALA A 56 -19.03 10.07 12.35
CA ALA A 56 -17.81 9.39 12.78
C ALA A 56 -17.95 8.86 14.23
N ALA A 57 -17.75 7.55 14.41
CA ALA A 57 -17.73 6.91 15.73
C ALA A 57 -16.68 7.53 16.66
N SER A 58 -16.97 7.56 17.96
CA SER A 58 -16.13 8.19 19.01
C SER A 58 -14.69 7.70 19.00
N ARG A 59 -14.46 6.39 18.79
CA ARG A 59 -13.12 5.78 18.75
C ARG A 59 -12.30 6.28 17.55
N SER A 60 -12.95 6.45 16.39
CA SER A 60 -12.31 6.95 15.18
C SER A 60 -11.98 8.46 15.26
N ARG A 61 -12.66 9.22 16.13
CA ARG A 61 -12.30 10.61 16.44
C ARG A 61 -11.01 10.70 17.26
N ARG A 62 -10.82 9.83 18.26
CA ARG A 62 -9.58 9.82 19.08
C ARG A 62 -8.35 9.50 18.22
N LEU A 63 -8.44 8.53 17.33
CA LEU A 63 -7.35 8.19 16.44
C LEU A 63 -7.03 9.35 15.47
N ARG A 64 -8.06 10.01 14.95
CA ARG A 64 -7.89 11.18 14.08
C ARG A 64 -7.30 12.38 14.80
N LEU A 65 -7.67 12.61 16.06
CA LEU A 65 -7.07 13.66 16.88
C LEU A 65 -5.61 13.35 17.18
N HIS A 66 -5.28 12.09 17.44
CA HIS A 66 -3.90 11.66 17.64
C HIS A 66 -3.06 11.86 16.38
N ASN A 67 -3.57 11.48 15.22
CA ASN A 67 -2.91 11.69 13.94
C ASN A 67 -2.75 13.19 13.63
N LEU A 68 -3.79 13.99 13.86
CA LEU A 68 -3.74 15.45 13.69
C LEU A 68 -2.69 16.09 14.60
N ALA A 69 -2.60 15.64 15.86
CA ALA A 69 -1.58 16.13 16.79
C ALA A 69 -0.17 15.74 16.33
N GLY A 70 0.01 14.52 15.81
CA GLY A 70 1.26 14.05 15.20
C GLY A 70 1.64 14.85 13.97
N ASP A 71 0.68 15.12 13.08
CA ASP A 71 0.88 15.92 11.87
C ASP A 71 1.23 17.37 12.22
N LEU A 72 0.53 17.96 13.18
CA LEU A 72 0.82 19.31 13.68
C LEU A 72 2.22 19.39 14.31
N ALA A 73 2.58 18.42 15.14
CA ALA A 73 3.92 18.33 15.71
C ALA A 73 4.98 18.22 14.63
N SER A 74 4.75 17.40 13.59
CA SER A 74 5.65 17.25 12.45
C SER A 74 5.81 18.54 11.65
N VAL A 75 4.72 19.30 11.45
CA VAL A 75 4.77 20.60 10.76
C VAL A 75 5.51 21.63 11.58
N LEU A 76 5.34 21.66 12.90
CA LEU A 76 6.03 22.58 13.81
C LEU A 76 7.51 22.23 13.98
N ASP A 77 7.85 20.96 13.90
CA ASP A 77 9.23 20.48 14.02
C ASP A 77 10.10 20.82 12.78
N ILE A 78 9.47 20.96 11.59
CA ILE A 78 10.17 21.29 10.35
C ILE A 78 10.98 22.60 10.46
N PRO A 79 10.43 23.75 10.91
CA PRO A 79 11.20 24.98 11.03
C PRO A 79 12.26 24.90 12.15
N LEU A 80 11.97 24.20 13.25
CA LEU A 80 12.94 23.99 14.34
C LEU A 80 14.13 23.15 13.86
N GLN A 81 13.86 22.06 13.15
CA GLN A 81 14.90 21.22 12.57
C GLN A 81 15.70 21.93 11.47
N ARG A 82 15.06 22.80 10.67
CA ARG A 82 15.78 23.67 9.72
C ARG A 82 16.71 24.67 10.39
N ALA A 83 16.34 25.18 11.56
CA ALA A 83 17.18 26.08 12.34
C ALA A 83 18.37 25.36 12.97
N VAL A 84 18.19 24.09 13.39
CA VAL A 84 19.23 23.26 14.02
C VAL A 84 20.15 22.62 12.97
N HIS A 85 19.59 22.15 11.85
CA HIS A 85 20.35 21.53 10.77
C HIS A 85 20.51 22.51 9.61
N ARG A 86 21.65 23.19 9.54
CA ARG A 86 22.05 24.10 8.44
C ARG A 86 22.07 23.46 7.04
N HIS A 87 21.73 22.18 6.91
CA HIS A 87 21.63 21.46 5.65
C HIS A 87 20.18 21.02 5.48
N GLY A 88 19.44 21.68 4.60
CA GLY A 88 18.00 21.56 4.37
C GLY A 88 17.52 20.17 3.92
N HIS A 89 17.58 19.19 4.79
CA HIS A 89 17.04 17.86 4.55
C HIS A 89 15.60 17.81 5.08
N ASN A 90 14.67 17.39 4.23
CA ASN A 90 13.33 17.06 4.66
C ASN A 90 13.41 15.83 5.57
N ASN A 91 13.02 15.98 6.83
CA ASN A 91 12.99 14.87 7.80
C ASN A 91 11.63 14.20 7.88
N LEU A 92 10.66 14.63 7.06
CA LEU A 92 9.33 14.03 6.96
C LEU A 92 9.20 13.25 5.65
N PHE A 93 8.82 12.00 5.77
CA PHE A 93 8.62 11.09 4.66
C PHE A 93 7.23 10.47 4.75
N ARG A 94 6.60 10.27 3.60
CA ARG A 94 5.41 9.44 3.48
C ARG A 94 5.81 8.05 3.02
N VAL A 95 5.27 7.04 3.70
CA VAL A 95 5.49 5.64 3.35
C VAL A 95 4.18 5.07 2.81
N TYR A 96 4.23 4.57 1.58
CA TYR A 96 3.17 3.78 0.99
C TYR A 96 3.56 2.32 1.08
N VAL A 97 2.62 1.46 1.44
CA VAL A 97 2.84 0.02 1.47
C VAL A 97 2.09 -0.63 0.31
N GLU A 98 2.80 -1.46 -0.43
CA GLU A 98 2.25 -2.40 -1.40
C GLU A 98 2.47 -3.80 -0.88
N SER A 99 1.42 -4.59 -0.80
CA SER A 99 1.44 -5.92 -0.20
C SER A 99 0.79 -6.92 -1.13
N GLU A 100 1.35 -8.11 -1.21
CA GLU A 100 0.70 -9.25 -1.83
C GLU A 100 -0.58 -9.57 -1.07
N GLN A 101 -1.60 -10.00 -1.83
CA GLN A 101 -2.84 -10.48 -1.29
C GLN A 101 -2.79 -11.99 -1.05
N VAL A 102 -3.46 -12.43 -0.02
CA VAL A 102 -3.65 -13.87 0.23
C VAL A 102 -4.51 -14.47 -0.91
N PRO A 103 -4.10 -15.59 -1.50
CA PRO A 103 -4.88 -16.24 -2.56
C PRO A 103 -6.33 -16.44 -2.16
N ASN A 104 -7.23 -15.91 -2.98
CA ASN A 104 -8.68 -15.97 -2.73
C ASN A 104 -9.40 -16.46 -3.99
N PRO A 105 -9.87 -17.73 -4.03
CA PRO A 105 -10.60 -18.28 -5.18
C PRO A 105 -11.90 -17.54 -5.51
N GLU A 106 -12.46 -16.81 -4.55
CA GLU A 106 -13.66 -15.99 -4.74
C GLU A 106 -13.38 -14.62 -5.37
N SER A 107 -12.12 -14.21 -5.41
CA SER A 107 -11.68 -12.99 -6.09
C SER A 107 -11.39 -13.31 -7.55
N ARG A 108 -12.29 -12.90 -8.46
CA ARG A 108 -12.29 -13.41 -9.84
C ARG A 108 -12.51 -12.33 -10.88
N VAL A 109 -11.92 -12.57 -12.04
CA VAL A 109 -12.35 -11.96 -13.31
C VAL A 109 -13.29 -12.94 -13.99
N MET A 110 -14.47 -12.49 -14.36
CA MET A 110 -15.51 -13.32 -14.97
C MET A 110 -16.28 -12.56 -16.07
N LEU A 111 -17.04 -13.28 -16.87
CA LEU A 111 -17.95 -12.66 -17.83
C LEU A 111 -19.27 -12.30 -17.13
N SER A 112 -19.77 -11.10 -17.42
CA SER A 112 -21.10 -10.66 -16.95
C SER A 112 -22.18 -11.05 -17.97
N GLN A 113 -23.43 -11.01 -17.56
CA GLN A 113 -24.57 -11.17 -18.47
C GLN A 113 -24.75 -9.96 -19.41
N ARG A 114 -24.16 -8.82 -19.07
CA ARG A 114 -24.23 -7.61 -19.90
C ARG A 114 -23.33 -7.78 -21.13
N ARG A 115 -23.83 -7.32 -22.27
CA ARG A 115 -23.10 -7.32 -23.54
C ARG A 115 -22.67 -5.91 -23.93
N ASP A 116 -21.63 -5.84 -24.74
CA ASP A 116 -21.22 -4.62 -25.41
C ASP A 116 -22.01 -4.42 -26.73
N PRO A 117 -21.79 -3.31 -27.46
CA PRO A 117 -22.46 -3.06 -28.75
C PRO A 117 -22.17 -4.11 -29.83
N LEU A 118 -21.09 -4.87 -29.71
CA LEU A 118 -20.71 -5.96 -30.62
C LEU A 118 -21.32 -7.31 -30.21
N GLY A 119 -22.12 -7.35 -29.15
CA GLY A 119 -22.75 -8.56 -28.62
C GLY A 119 -21.85 -9.42 -27.73
N MET A 120 -20.61 -8.99 -27.43
CA MET A 120 -19.69 -9.71 -26.58
C MET A 120 -19.99 -9.50 -25.09
N HIS A 121 -19.81 -10.53 -24.28
CA HIS A 121 -19.98 -10.42 -22.83
C HIS A 121 -18.93 -9.47 -22.25
N ARG A 122 -19.40 -8.52 -21.41
CA ARG A 122 -18.49 -7.62 -20.69
C ARG A 122 -17.77 -8.36 -19.57
N VAL A 123 -16.54 -7.94 -19.30
CA VAL A 123 -15.76 -8.42 -18.15
C VAL A 123 -16.34 -7.84 -16.87
N LYS A 124 -16.42 -8.67 -15.82
CA LYS A 124 -16.74 -8.30 -14.46
C LYS A 124 -15.57 -8.67 -13.57
N LEU A 125 -15.03 -7.69 -12.84
CA LEU A 125 -14.10 -7.93 -11.76
C LEU A 125 -14.88 -8.03 -10.45
N ASP A 126 -14.78 -9.19 -9.77
CA ASP A 126 -15.27 -9.40 -8.43
C ASP A 126 -14.07 -9.53 -7.49
N TRP A 127 -13.55 -8.38 -7.05
CA TRP A 127 -12.37 -8.32 -6.22
C TRP A 127 -12.76 -8.31 -4.75
N ARG A 128 -12.26 -9.29 -4.00
CA ARG A 128 -12.60 -9.52 -2.60
C ARG A 128 -11.33 -9.60 -1.77
N LEU A 129 -11.19 -8.67 -0.84
CA LEU A 129 -10.15 -8.69 0.17
C LEU A 129 -10.60 -9.52 1.37
N LYS A 130 -9.65 -10.17 2.02
CA LYS A 130 -9.84 -10.92 3.27
C LYS A 130 -9.29 -10.12 4.45
N ALA A 131 -9.64 -10.52 5.67
CA ALA A 131 -9.09 -9.92 6.90
C ALA A 131 -7.57 -10.08 6.96
N GLU A 132 -7.05 -11.20 6.47
CA GLU A 132 -5.63 -11.52 6.42
C GLU A 132 -4.82 -10.52 5.56
N ASP A 133 -5.43 -9.94 4.51
CA ASP A 133 -4.78 -8.92 3.68
C ASP A 133 -4.49 -7.65 4.50
N PHE A 134 -5.45 -7.25 5.36
CA PHE A 134 -5.28 -6.13 6.28
C PHE A 134 -4.27 -6.42 7.37
N ASP A 135 -4.32 -7.63 7.93
CA ASP A 135 -3.36 -8.07 8.93
C ASP A 135 -1.94 -8.09 8.38
N THR A 136 -1.77 -8.49 7.12
CA THR A 136 -0.48 -8.43 6.44
C THR A 136 0.04 -7.00 6.39
N ILE A 137 -0.77 -6.05 5.93
CA ILE A 137 -0.39 -4.63 5.86
C ILE A 137 -0.03 -4.10 7.25
N ARG A 138 -0.86 -4.36 8.26
CA ARG A 138 -0.66 -3.90 9.63
C ARG A 138 0.64 -4.44 10.22
N ARG A 139 0.85 -5.75 10.15
CA ARG A 139 2.04 -6.41 10.69
C ARG A 139 3.32 -6.02 9.96
N SER A 140 3.26 -5.85 8.64
CA SER A 140 4.40 -5.36 7.86
C SER A 140 4.82 -3.96 8.28
N GLN A 141 3.85 -3.07 8.56
CA GLN A 141 4.12 -1.73 9.09
C GLN A 141 4.69 -1.77 10.51
N GLU A 142 4.22 -2.70 11.36
CA GLU A 142 4.76 -2.88 12.72
C GLU A 142 6.22 -3.31 12.66
N VAL A 143 6.53 -4.33 11.87
CA VAL A 143 7.91 -4.82 11.69
C VAL A 143 8.83 -3.73 11.16
N LEU A 144 8.39 -2.96 10.14
CA LEU A 144 9.15 -1.82 9.62
C LEU A 144 9.37 -0.77 10.71
N SER A 145 8.36 -0.46 11.50
CA SER A 145 8.44 0.54 12.59
C SER A 145 9.44 0.12 13.66
N GLU A 146 9.40 -1.13 14.07
CA GLU A 146 10.34 -1.69 15.05
C GLU A 146 11.78 -1.63 14.56
N GLU A 147 12.03 -2.02 13.32
CA GLU A 147 13.37 -1.98 12.72
C GLU A 147 13.90 -0.55 12.57
N LEU A 148 13.10 0.39 12.10
CA LEU A 148 13.51 1.80 11.99
C LEU A 148 13.83 2.42 13.35
N GLN A 149 13.05 2.09 14.38
CA GLN A 149 13.30 2.54 15.76
C GLN A 149 14.55 1.88 16.34
N ARG A 150 14.72 0.57 16.16
CA ARG A 150 15.90 -0.17 16.63
C ARG A 150 17.19 0.36 16.05
N LEU A 151 17.17 0.77 14.78
CA LEU A 151 18.32 1.38 14.09
C LEU A 151 18.50 2.88 14.39
N GLY A 152 17.57 3.50 15.11
CA GLY A 152 17.61 4.94 15.39
C GLY A 152 17.45 5.84 14.13
N ILE A 153 16.88 5.28 13.04
CA ILE A 153 16.78 5.96 11.74
C ILE A 153 15.54 6.87 11.70
N ALA A 154 14.37 6.35 12.10
CA ALA A 154 13.11 7.06 12.00
C ALA A 154 12.04 6.51 12.97
N ARG A 155 10.95 7.27 13.12
CA ARG A 155 9.71 6.82 13.76
C ARG A 155 8.62 6.78 12.70
N LEU A 156 7.89 5.67 12.65
CA LEU A 156 6.75 5.49 11.74
C LEU A 156 5.45 5.80 12.49
N HIS A 157 4.65 6.73 11.94
CA HIS A 157 3.29 7.00 12.38
C HIS A 157 2.31 6.34 11.42
N ARG A 158 1.50 5.41 11.90
CA ARG A 158 0.52 4.72 11.08
C ARG A 158 -0.70 5.60 10.84
N LEU A 159 -1.03 5.82 9.57
CA LEU A 159 -2.25 6.50 9.14
C LEU A 159 -3.42 5.53 8.94
N LEU A 160 -3.12 4.23 8.76
CA LEU A 160 -4.10 3.16 8.66
C LEU A 160 -4.37 2.64 10.07
N GLY A 161 -5.58 2.90 10.58
CA GLY A 161 -6.06 2.32 11.83
C GLY A 161 -6.80 1.00 11.60
N ASP A 162 -7.07 0.27 12.67
CA ASP A 162 -7.79 -1.01 12.63
C ASP A 162 -9.20 -0.89 12.04
N GLU A 163 -9.76 0.33 11.99
CA GLU A 163 -11.07 0.63 11.41
C GLU A 163 -10.98 1.25 10.00
N THR A 164 -9.82 1.18 9.34
CA THR A 164 -9.70 1.76 7.98
C THR A 164 -10.57 0.96 7.02
N PRO A 165 -11.59 1.56 6.39
CA PRO A 165 -12.46 0.81 5.50
C PRO A 165 -11.69 0.37 4.25
N MET A 166 -12.02 -0.83 3.76
CA MET A 166 -11.44 -1.44 2.54
C MET A 166 -11.44 -0.49 1.34
N THR A 167 -12.46 0.37 1.24
CA THR A 167 -12.60 1.37 0.17
C THR A 167 -11.50 2.43 0.13
N LYS A 168 -10.65 2.49 1.15
CA LYS A 168 -9.50 3.41 1.21
C LYS A 168 -8.19 2.79 0.76
N LEU A 169 -8.17 1.48 0.52
CA LEU A 169 -7.00 0.84 -0.07
C LEU A 169 -6.96 1.17 -1.56
N GLY A 170 -5.81 1.64 -2.01
CA GLY A 170 -5.55 1.87 -3.43
C GLY A 170 -5.35 0.54 -4.17
N ILE A 171 -5.60 0.55 -5.47
CA ILE A 171 -5.24 -0.54 -6.37
C ILE A 171 -3.84 -0.23 -6.91
N GLY A 172 -2.89 -1.14 -6.67
CA GLY A 172 -1.50 -0.98 -7.12
C GLY A 172 -1.28 -1.15 -8.61
N ASN A 173 -2.31 -1.49 -9.39
CA ASN A 173 -2.26 -1.81 -10.83
C ASN A 173 -1.28 -2.95 -11.20
N HIS A 174 -0.89 -3.75 -10.22
CA HIS A 174 0.02 -4.89 -10.37
C HIS A 174 -0.67 -6.19 -9.95
N GLN A 175 -1.80 -6.49 -10.61
CA GLN A 175 -2.59 -7.68 -10.31
C GLN A 175 -1.83 -8.94 -10.74
N ILE A 176 -1.85 -9.97 -9.89
CA ILE A 176 -1.27 -11.27 -10.15
C ILE A 176 -2.31 -12.38 -9.93
N GLY A 177 -2.06 -13.55 -10.53
CA GLY A 177 -2.82 -14.77 -10.30
C GLY A 177 -4.01 -15.00 -11.23
N THR A 178 -4.41 -14.02 -12.06
CA THR A 178 -5.49 -14.22 -13.05
C THR A 178 -5.08 -15.20 -14.15
N THR A 179 -3.80 -15.23 -14.52
CA THR A 179 -3.21 -16.12 -15.53
C THR A 179 -2.15 -17.02 -14.90
N ARG A 180 -2.41 -17.49 -13.67
CA ARG A 180 -1.44 -18.29 -12.90
C ARG A 180 -1.02 -19.55 -13.64
N MET A 181 0.25 -19.88 -13.51
CA MET A 181 0.89 -21.04 -14.11
C MET A 181 0.64 -22.32 -13.29
N SER A 182 0.34 -23.40 -13.97
CA SER A 182 0.29 -24.75 -13.40
C SER A 182 0.39 -25.77 -14.52
N ASP A 183 1.02 -26.91 -14.26
CA ASP A 183 1.00 -28.05 -15.18
C ASP A 183 -0.40 -28.71 -15.24
N ASN A 184 -1.22 -28.52 -14.20
CA ASN A 184 -2.58 -29.03 -14.15
C ASN A 184 -3.58 -27.94 -14.58
N PRO A 185 -4.35 -28.14 -15.67
CA PRO A 185 -5.32 -27.16 -16.17
C PRO A 185 -6.45 -26.83 -15.17
N ASN A 186 -6.69 -27.67 -14.16
CA ASN A 186 -7.69 -27.38 -13.13
C ASN A 186 -7.13 -26.41 -12.05
N HIS A 187 -5.82 -26.20 -12.01
CA HIS A 187 -5.16 -25.38 -10.99
C HIS A 187 -4.51 -24.12 -11.57
N GLY A 188 -4.39 -24.01 -12.88
CA GLY A 188 -3.80 -22.86 -13.58
C GLY A 188 -4.52 -22.50 -14.86
N VAL A 189 -4.10 -21.40 -15.44
CA VAL A 189 -4.61 -20.90 -16.73
C VAL A 189 -3.60 -21.18 -17.84
N VAL A 190 -2.32 -21.13 -17.51
CA VAL A 190 -1.22 -21.38 -18.45
C VAL A 190 -0.33 -22.51 -17.95
N ASP A 191 0.32 -23.20 -18.87
CA ASP A 191 1.35 -24.19 -18.57
C ASP A 191 2.70 -23.53 -18.22
N ARG A 192 3.73 -24.33 -17.94
CA ARG A 192 5.08 -23.85 -17.60
C ARG A 192 5.77 -23.02 -18.68
N HIS A 193 5.25 -22.99 -19.89
CA HIS A 193 5.74 -22.20 -21.03
C HIS A 193 4.90 -20.95 -21.27
N GLY A 194 3.93 -20.66 -20.41
CA GLY A 194 3.01 -19.53 -20.55
C GLY A 194 1.89 -19.77 -21.56
N ARG A 195 1.75 -20.98 -22.12
CA ARG A 195 0.68 -21.30 -23.07
C ARG A 195 -0.62 -21.57 -22.35
N ILE A 196 -1.72 -20.98 -22.83
CA ILE A 196 -3.05 -21.20 -22.26
C ILE A 196 -3.50 -22.65 -22.48
N HIS A 197 -3.95 -23.31 -21.42
CA HIS A 197 -4.45 -24.67 -21.51
C HIS A 197 -5.62 -24.78 -22.49
N GLY A 198 -5.53 -25.76 -23.41
CA GLY A 198 -6.55 -26.01 -24.42
C GLY A 198 -6.49 -25.09 -25.64
N ILE A 199 -5.50 -24.19 -25.73
CA ILE A 199 -5.29 -23.31 -26.90
C ILE A 199 -3.83 -23.40 -27.32
N ASP A 200 -3.58 -23.84 -28.55
CA ASP A 200 -2.23 -24.20 -29.00
C ASP A 200 -1.35 -23.00 -29.38
N ASN A 201 -1.94 -21.86 -29.69
CA ASN A 201 -1.27 -20.68 -30.24
C ASN A 201 -1.44 -19.41 -29.45
N LEU A 202 -1.87 -19.50 -28.16
CA LEU A 202 -2.06 -18.36 -27.29
C LEU A 202 -1.17 -18.48 -26.03
N TYR A 203 -0.33 -17.48 -25.83
CA TYR A 203 0.62 -17.39 -24.72
C TYR A 203 0.42 -16.10 -23.94
N VAL A 204 0.71 -16.17 -22.65
CA VAL A 204 0.74 -15.03 -21.74
C VAL A 204 2.19 -14.88 -21.23
N THR A 205 2.75 -13.68 -21.37
CA THR A 205 4.13 -13.34 -20.96
C THR A 205 4.11 -12.22 -19.93
#